data_a9e2112d7f13e19170f89b14761a034e
#
_entry.id   a9e2112d7f13e19170f89b14761a034e
#
_cell.length_a   1.000
_cell.length_b   1.000
_cell.length_c   1.000
_cell.angle_alpha   90.00
_cell.angle_beta   90.00
_cell.angle_gamma   90.00
#
_symmetry.space_group_name_H-M   'P 1'
#
loop_
_entity.id
_entity.type
_entity.pdbx_description
1 polymer ?
#
loop_
_entity_poly.entity_id
_entity_poly.type
_entity_poly.pdbx_seq_one_letter_code
_entity_poly.pdbx_strand_id
1 'polypeptide(L)'
;LDGQKMAKSSGNAIFLRDSDAELEEKLRRMPTDPARVHRDDPGEPQRCPVWSLHQLYSADEQLHWVIEGCRSASIGCLDCKSALCSSLQAELMPLQQRAVDYEENPDLVRSILAEGAERARDEARETLAEVRMAMGLNYR
;
A
#
# COMPACT_ATOMS: atom_id res chain seq x y z
N LEU A 1 -4.82 -6.54 5.99
CA LEU A 1 -5.01 -6.10 7.40
C LEU A 1 -5.43 -7.23 8.34
N ASP A 2 -5.78 -8.38 7.80
CA ASP A 2 -6.25 -9.59 8.50
C ASP A 2 -5.21 -10.73 8.45
N GLY A 3 -3.98 -10.43 8.07
CA GLY A 3 -2.92 -11.41 7.85
C GLY A 3 -2.98 -12.11 6.49
N GLN A 4 -3.96 -11.77 5.65
CA GLN A 4 -4.10 -12.27 4.30
C GLN A 4 -3.59 -11.24 3.28
N LYS A 5 -3.43 -11.67 2.03
CA LYS A 5 -3.10 -10.76 0.93
C LYS A 5 -4.15 -9.66 0.83
N MET A 6 -3.72 -8.41 0.79
CA MET A 6 -4.61 -7.26 0.61
C MET A 6 -5.37 -7.37 -0.70
N ALA A 7 -6.69 -7.24 -0.64
CA ALA A 7 -7.58 -7.23 -1.81
C ALA A 7 -8.72 -6.24 -1.60
N LYS A 8 -9.06 -5.50 -2.66
CA LYS A 8 -10.15 -4.51 -2.61
C LYS A 8 -11.49 -5.15 -2.22
N SER A 9 -11.79 -6.32 -2.78
CA SER A 9 -13.02 -7.07 -2.49
C SER A 9 -13.12 -7.61 -1.06
N SER A 10 -11.98 -7.77 -0.38
CA SER A 10 -11.93 -8.27 1.00
C SER A 10 -12.00 -7.17 2.06
N GLY A 11 -11.95 -5.90 1.64
CA GLY A 11 -11.98 -4.76 2.57
C GLY A 11 -10.78 -4.68 3.52
N ASN A 12 -9.70 -5.44 3.24
CA ASN A 12 -8.51 -5.57 4.08
C ASN A 12 -7.30 -4.81 3.53
N ALA A 13 -7.51 -3.82 2.67
CA ALA A 13 -6.44 -3.07 2.02
C ALA A 13 -6.31 -1.65 2.58
N ILE A 14 -5.06 -1.18 2.67
CA ILE A 14 -4.72 0.23 2.81
C ILE A 14 -4.64 0.81 1.39
N PHE A 15 -5.38 1.88 1.13
CA PHE A 15 -5.35 2.56 -0.15
C PHE A 15 -4.46 3.80 -0.09
N LEU A 16 -3.85 4.16 -1.20
CA LEU A 16 -3.01 5.36 -1.30
C LEU A 16 -3.79 6.66 -1.01
N ARG A 17 -5.11 6.63 -1.11
CA ARG A 17 -6.02 7.76 -0.87
C ARG A 17 -6.80 7.64 0.45
N ASP A 18 -6.45 6.70 1.32
CA ASP A 18 -7.03 6.67 2.66
C ASP A 18 -6.69 7.96 3.40
N SER A 19 -7.68 8.58 4.02
CA SER A 19 -7.44 9.67 4.96
C SER A 19 -6.70 9.18 6.20
N ASP A 20 -6.09 10.08 6.94
CA ASP A 20 -5.40 9.74 8.19
C ASP A 20 -6.30 8.97 9.15
N ALA A 21 -7.56 9.37 9.27
CA ALA A 21 -8.53 8.71 10.13
C ALA A 21 -8.88 7.29 9.64
N GLU A 22 -9.02 7.09 8.34
CA GLU A 22 -9.26 5.75 7.76
C GLU A 22 -8.05 4.83 7.94
N LEU A 23 -6.84 5.37 7.75
CA LEU A 23 -5.60 4.64 7.96
C LEU A 23 -5.46 4.21 9.43
N GLU A 24 -5.67 5.12 10.36
CA GLU A 24 -5.61 4.84 11.81
C GLU A 24 -6.62 3.76 12.20
N GLU A 25 -7.87 3.87 11.75
CA GLU A 25 -8.91 2.90 12.05
C GLU A 25 -8.61 1.52 11.47
N LYS A 26 -8.07 1.45 10.26
CA LYS A 26 -7.64 0.20 9.62
C LYS A 26 -6.51 -0.47 10.41
N LEU A 27 -5.48 0.28 10.79
CA LEU A 27 -4.37 -0.24 11.59
C LEU A 27 -4.84 -0.67 12.98
N ARG A 28 -5.71 0.09 13.61
CA ARG A 28 -6.26 -0.24 14.93
C ARG A 28 -6.94 -1.59 14.94
N ARG A 29 -7.66 -1.94 13.88
CA ARG A 29 -8.37 -3.23 13.73
C ARG A 29 -7.48 -4.40 13.32
N MET A 30 -6.25 -4.16 12.88
CA MET A 30 -5.36 -5.26 12.51
C MET A 30 -5.17 -6.24 13.67
N PRO A 31 -5.22 -7.56 13.40
CA PRO A 31 -4.84 -8.55 14.40
C PRO A 31 -3.36 -8.39 14.78
N THR A 32 -3.04 -8.79 15.98
CA THR A 32 -1.68 -8.80 16.52
C THR A 32 -1.25 -10.22 16.84
N ASP A 33 -0.11 -10.42 17.50
CA ASP A 33 0.33 -11.75 17.92
C ASP A 33 -0.77 -12.43 18.77
N PRO A 34 -1.31 -13.58 18.32
CA PRO A 34 -2.39 -14.28 19.04
C PRO A 34 -2.00 -14.77 20.43
N ALA A 35 -0.71 -14.94 20.70
CA ALA A 35 -0.22 -15.35 22.02
C ALA A 35 -0.22 -14.20 23.03
N ARG A 36 -0.32 -12.95 22.57
CA ARG A 36 -0.37 -11.77 23.42
C ARG A 36 -1.83 -11.39 23.71
N VAL A 37 -2.39 -11.96 24.76
CA VAL A 37 -3.78 -11.76 25.19
C VAL A 37 -3.92 -10.51 26.05
N HIS A 38 -3.00 -10.29 26.97
CA HIS A 38 -2.98 -9.13 27.85
C HIS A 38 -1.85 -8.15 27.48
N ARG A 39 -1.97 -6.91 27.94
CA ARG A 39 -0.97 -5.88 27.67
C ARG A 39 0.42 -6.26 28.18
N ASP A 40 0.47 -6.94 29.31
CA ASP A 40 1.70 -7.33 30.02
C ASP A 40 2.28 -8.66 29.53
N ASP A 41 1.61 -9.33 28.58
CA ASP A 41 2.14 -10.53 27.96
C ASP A 41 3.26 -10.15 26.98
N PRO A 42 4.41 -10.85 27.02
CA PRO A 42 5.44 -10.70 26.00
C PRO A 42 4.93 -11.18 24.64
N GLY A 43 5.20 -10.39 23.60
CA GLY A 43 4.85 -10.75 22.22
C GLY A 43 6.07 -11.19 21.42
N GLU A 44 5.81 -11.81 20.26
CA GLU A 44 6.85 -12.12 19.29
C GLU A 44 6.52 -11.39 17.97
N PRO A 45 7.33 -10.39 17.57
CA PRO A 45 7.08 -9.64 16.34
C PRO A 45 6.88 -10.51 15.11
N GLN A 46 7.64 -11.59 14.99
CA GLN A 46 7.59 -12.48 13.82
C GLN A 46 6.21 -13.15 13.61
N ARG A 47 5.40 -13.24 14.65
CA ARG A 47 4.03 -13.79 14.58
C ARG A 47 2.97 -12.72 14.38
N CYS A 48 3.37 -11.45 14.41
CA CYS A 48 2.43 -10.31 14.35
C CYS A 48 2.33 -9.79 12.92
N PRO A 49 1.14 -9.74 12.29
CA PRO A 49 0.98 -9.16 10.95
C PRO A 49 1.41 -7.69 10.86
N VAL A 50 1.30 -6.93 11.94
CA VAL A 50 1.73 -5.52 12.01
C VAL A 50 3.25 -5.39 11.79
N TRP A 51 4.03 -6.39 12.23
CA TRP A 51 5.48 -6.40 12.06
C TRP A 51 5.92 -6.36 10.59
N SER A 52 5.23 -7.07 9.72
CA SER A 52 5.55 -7.06 8.29
C SER A 52 5.44 -5.67 7.67
N LEU A 53 4.50 -4.85 8.16
CA LEU A 53 4.39 -3.45 7.73
C LEU A 53 5.50 -2.58 8.35
N HIS A 54 5.84 -2.79 9.61
CA HIS A 54 6.98 -2.10 10.22
C HIS A 54 8.28 -2.35 9.43
N GLN A 55 8.55 -3.59 9.02
CA GLN A 55 9.74 -3.92 8.23
C GLN A 55 9.83 -3.17 6.89
N LEU A 56 8.70 -2.75 6.33
CA LEU A 56 8.65 -2.03 5.07
C LEU A 56 8.70 -0.50 5.23
N TYR A 57 8.11 0.02 6.31
CA TYR A 57 7.82 1.45 6.42
C TYR A 57 8.47 2.14 7.60
N SER A 58 9.03 1.41 8.55
CA SER A 58 9.63 2.01 9.75
C SER A 58 11.16 2.11 9.62
N ALA A 59 11.72 3.18 10.17
CA ALA A 59 13.16 3.33 10.28
C ALA A 59 13.78 2.31 11.27
N ASP A 60 15.06 2.03 11.14
CA ASP A 60 15.77 1.03 11.94
C ASP A 60 15.62 1.25 13.46
N GLU A 61 15.66 2.49 13.91
CA GLU A 61 15.47 2.82 15.33
C GLU A 61 14.08 2.41 15.84
N GLN A 62 13.07 2.63 15.01
CA GLN A 62 11.69 2.25 15.33
C GLN A 62 11.52 0.72 15.31
N LEU A 63 12.20 0.03 14.37
CA LEU A 63 12.22 -1.43 14.34
C LEU A 63 12.81 -2.02 15.62
N HIS A 64 13.94 -1.48 16.09
CA HIS A 64 14.54 -1.89 17.35
C HIS A 64 13.61 -1.64 18.54
N TRP A 65 13.01 -0.45 18.62
CA TRP A 65 12.04 -0.11 19.65
C TRP A 65 10.84 -1.08 19.69
N VAL A 66 10.31 -1.45 18.50
CA VAL A 66 9.21 -2.41 18.39
C VAL A 66 9.63 -3.80 18.87
N ILE A 67 10.81 -4.29 18.45
CA ILE A 67 11.30 -5.62 18.84
C ILE A 67 11.47 -5.71 20.36
N GLU A 68 12.21 -4.78 20.93
CA GLU A 68 12.49 -4.77 22.36
C GLU A 68 11.21 -4.54 23.19
N GLY A 69 10.41 -3.56 22.78
CA GLY A 69 9.19 -3.20 23.49
C GLY A 69 8.11 -4.27 23.44
N CYS A 70 7.99 -4.97 22.29
CA CYS A 70 7.05 -6.08 22.14
C CYS A 70 7.46 -7.28 23.00
N ARG A 71 8.73 -7.69 22.96
CA ARG A 71 9.25 -8.85 23.69
C ARG A 71 9.29 -8.64 25.19
N SER A 72 9.54 -7.42 25.63
CA SER A 72 9.53 -7.06 27.06
C SER A 72 8.15 -6.66 27.59
N ALA A 73 7.12 -6.60 26.73
CA ALA A 73 5.81 -6.05 27.03
C ALA A 73 5.81 -4.57 27.50
N SER A 74 6.91 -3.84 27.26
CA SER A 74 7.01 -2.42 27.67
C SER A 74 6.16 -1.48 26.80
N ILE A 75 5.80 -1.89 25.58
CA ILE A 75 4.88 -1.16 24.70
C ILE A 75 3.56 -1.92 24.51
N GLY A 76 2.46 -1.19 24.37
CA GLY A 76 1.16 -1.76 24.00
C GLY A 76 1.06 -2.02 22.48
N CYS A 77 0.15 -2.92 22.07
CA CYS A 77 -0.11 -3.13 20.64
C CYS A 77 -0.67 -1.87 19.97
N LEU A 78 -1.42 -1.04 20.68
CA LEU A 78 -1.93 0.22 20.15
C LEU A 78 -0.81 1.25 19.97
N ASP A 79 0.15 1.32 20.91
CA ASP A 79 1.31 2.21 20.81
C ASP A 79 2.16 1.83 19.57
N CYS A 80 2.41 0.53 19.38
CA CYS A 80 3.09 -0.02 18.21
C CYS A 80 2.38 0.37 16.90
N LYS A 81 1.06 0.18 16.83
CA LYS A 81 0.26 0.54 15.66
C LYS A 81 0.22 2.05 15.38
N SER A 82 0.20 2.87 16.43
CA SER A 82 0.27 4.33 16.28
C SER A 82 1.60 4.77 15.67
N ALA A 83 2.70 4.17 16.11
CA ALA A 83 4.02 4.42 15.54
C ALA A 83 4.09 4.02 14.07
N LEU A 84 3.53 2.86 13.70
CA LEU A 84 3.39 2.45 12.30
C LEU A 84 2.54 3.41 11.48
N CYS A 85 1.43 3.89 12.05
CA CYS A 85 0.54 4.85 11.40
C CYS A 85 1.30 6.10 10.97
N SER A 86 2.12 6.66 11.86
CA SER A 86 2.95 7.83 11.56
C SER A 86 3.95 7.57 10.42
N SER A 87 4.56 6.40 10.38
CA SER A 87 5.47 6.01 9.29
C SER A 87 4.73 5.90 7.95
N LEU A 88 3.56 5.28 7.93
CA LEU A 88 2.73 5.16 6.73
C LEU A 88 2.19 6.51 6.25
N GLN A 89 1.79 7.39 7.16
CA GLN A 89 1.37 8.75 6.82
C GLN A 89 2.49 9.53 6.13
N ALA A 90 3.73 9.43 6.63
CA ALA A 90 4.89 10.06 6.01
C ALA A 90 5.14 9.56 4.57
N GLU A 91 4.92 8.28 4.29
CA GLU A 91 5.02 7.71 2.94
C GLU A 91 3.85 8.11 2.03
N LEU A 92 2.64 8.15 2.56
CA LEU A 92 1.44 8.44 1.77
C LEU A 92 1.29 9.93 1.43
N MET A 93 1.71 10.82 2.33
CA MET A 93 1.53 12.26 2.18
C MET A 93 2.08 12.82 0.86
N PRO A 94 3.33 12.51 0.41
CA PRO A 94 3.83 13.03 -0.87
C PRO A 94 3.04 12.52 -2.08
N LEU A 95 2.50 11.31 -2.01
CA LEU A 95 1.67 10.73 -3.07
C LEU A 95 0.32 11.42 -3.13
N GLN A 96 -0.29 11.67 -1.97
CA GLN A 96 -1.57 12.35 -1.85
C GLN A 96 -1.48 13.80 -2.31
N GLN A 97 -0.41 14.52 -1.95
CA GLN A 97 -0.16 15.89 -2.41
C GLN A 97 -0.08 15.97 -3.94
N ARG A 98 0.68 15.05 -4.58
CA ARG A 98 0.74 15.01 -6.05
C ARG A 98 -0.59 14.65 -6.70
N ALA A 99 -1.42 13.86 -6.05
CA ALA A 99 -2.73 13.48 -6.57
C ALA A 99 -3.71 14.65 -6.63
N VAL A 100 -3.58 15.62 -5.73
CA VAL A 100 -4.42 16.83 -5.71
C VAL A 100 -4.31 17.61 -7.03
N ASP A 101 -3.10 17.74 -7.58
CA ASP A 101 -2.87 18.47 -8.84
C ASP A 101 -3.67 17.86 -9.99
N TYR A 102 -3.83 16.54 -10.02
CA TYR A 102 -4.60 15.84 -11.04
C TYR A 102 -6.11 15.90 -10.79
N GLU A 103 -6.54 15.89 -9.52
CA GLU A 103 -7.95 16.02 -9.15
C GLU A 103 -8.51 17.40 -9.45
N GLU A 104 -7.70 18.44 -9.24
CA GLU A 104 -8.06 19.82 -9.53
C GLU A 104 -7.99 20.15 -11.03
N ASN A 105 -7.26 19.34 -11.81
CA ASN A 105 -7.06 19.57 -13.25
C ASN A 105 -7.52 18.37 -14.10
N PRO A 106 -8.81 18.08 -14.19
CA PRO A 106 -9.33 16.94 -14.95
C PRO A 106 -9.02 17.01 -16.46
N ASP A 107 -8.84 18.19 -17.01
CA ASP A 107 -8.44 18.36 -18.43
C ASP A 107 -6.99 17.95 -18.66
N LEU A 108 -6.10 18.17 -17.71
CA LEU A 108 -4.74 17.64 -17.75
C LEU A 108 -4.76 16.10 -17.77
N VAL A 109 -5.59 15.49 -16.94
CA VAL A 109 -5.73 14.02 -16.92
C VAL A 109 -6.24 13.50 -18.27
N ARG A 110 -7.25 14.16 -18.86
CA ARG A 110 -7.77 13.80 -20.18
C ARG A 110 -6.71 13.90 -21.28
N SER A 111 -5.90 14.95 -21.26
CA SER A 111 -4.83 15.13 -22.26
C SER A 111 -3.75 14.05 -22.13
N ILE A 112 -3.33 13.72 -20.91
CA ILE A 112 -2.36 12.64 -20.65
C ILE A 112 -2.91 11.28 -21.14
N LEU A 113 -4.18 11.00 -20.86
CA LEU A 113 -4.82 9.76 -21.33
C LEU A 113 -4.95 9.70 -22.84
N ALA A 114 -5.31 10.82 -23.50
CA ALA A 114 -5.42 10.89 -24.96
C ALA A 114 -4.07 10.66 -25.63
N GLU A 115 -3.03 11.36 -25.17
CA GLU A 115 -1.67 11.20 -25.68
C GLU A 115 -1.11 9.79 -25.46
N GLY A 116 -1.32 9.23 -24.27
CA GLY A 116 -0.91 7.87 -23.94
C GLY A 116 -1.63 6.82 -24.77
N ALA A 117 -2.94 7.00 -25.03
CA ALA A 117 -3.72 6.14 -25.87
C ALA A 117 -3.28 6.20 -27.36
N GLU A 118 -2.85 7.36 -27.84
CA GLU A 118 -2.34 7.52 -29.21
C GLU A 118 -1.01 6.79 -29.38
N ARG A 119 -0.06 6.99 -28.47
CA ARG A 119 1.22 6.24 -28.47
C ARG A 119 1.00 4.73 -28.42
N ALA A 120 0.15 4.25 -27.52
CA ALA A 120 -0.15 2.82 -27.41
C ALA A 120 -0.82 2.26 -28.69
N ARG A 121 -1.65 3.07 -29.35
CA ARG A 121 -2.30 2.70 -30.60
C ARG A 121 -1.31 2.58 -31.76
N ASP A 122 -0.31 3.45 -31.81
CA ASP A 122 0.72 3.42 -32.85
C ASP A 122 1.60 2.18 -32.70
N GLU A 123 2.08 1.87 -31.50
CA GLU A 123 2.79 0.63 -31.19
C GLU A 123 1.97 -0.62 -31.55
N ALA A 124 0.70 -0.63 -31.17
CA ALA A 124 -0.19 -1.76 -31.48
C ALA A 124 -0.43 -1.93 -32.98
N ARG A 125 -0.50 -0.84 -33.75
CA ARG A 125 -0.66 -0.90 -35.23
C ARG A 125 0.55 -1.52 -35.90
N GLU A 126 1.76 -1.17 -35.49
CA GLU A 126 3.00 -1.75 -36.02
C GLU A 126 3.05 -3.25 -35.74
N THR A 127 2.87 -3.65 -34.46
CA THR A 127 2.84 -5.06 -34.08
C THR A 127 1.77 -5.85 -34.84
N LEU A 128 0.56 -5.30 -34.95
CA LEU A 128 -0.53 -5.96 -35.69
C LEU A 128 -0.25 -6.08 -37.18
N ALA A 129 0.43 -5.09 -37.80
CA ALA A 129 0.82 -5.17 -39.18
C ALA A 129 1.83 -6.31 -39.41
N GLU A 130 2.83 -6.46 -38.57
CA GLU A 130 3.80 -7.55 -38.63
C GLU A 130 3.13 -8.91 -38.44
N VAL A 131 2.26 -9.05 -37.45
CA VAL A 131 1.50 -10.29 -37.20
C VAL A 131 0.65 -10.65 -38.39
N ARG A 132 -0.08 -9.70 -38.99
CA ARG A 132 -0.90 -9.93 -40.19
C ARG A 132 -0.09 -10.36 -41.39
N MET A 133 1.09 -9.74 -41.59
CA MET A 133 2.02 -10.17 -42.63
C MET A 133 2.50 -11.61 -42.43
N ALA A 134 2.93 -11.94 -41.22
CA ALA A 134 3.42 -13.27 -40.86
C ALA A 134 2.34 -14.36 -41.03
N MET A 135 1.08 -14.01 -40.76
CA MET A 135 -0.07 -14.92 -40.91
C MET A 135 -0.68 -14.93 -42.33
N GLY A 136 -0.19 -14.14 -43.27
CA GLY A 136 -0.78 -14.01 -44.59
C GLY A 136 -2.17 -13.34 -44.60
N LEU A 137 -2.51 -12.60 -43.57
CA LEU A 137 -3.82 -11.94 -43.37
C LEU A 137 -3.82 -10.50 -43.89
N ASN A 138 -3.23 -10.27 -45.05
CA ASN A 138 -3.22 -8.95 -45.71
C ASN A 138 -4.50 -8.74 -46.49
N TYR A 139 -5.61 -8.46 -45.81
CA TYR A 139 -6.83 -8.02 -46.50
C TYR A 139 -6.69 -6.52 -46.87
N ARG A 140 -6.89 -6.24 -48.16
CA ARG A 140 -7.07 -4.88 -48.70
C ARG A 140 -8.51 -4.42 -48.51
#